data_9133351a8408cb1d7ee978c832dedf58
#
_entry.id   9133351a8408cb1d7ee978c832dedf58
#
_cell.length_a   1.000
_cell.length_b   1.000
_cell.length_c   1.000
_cell.angle_alpha   90.00
_cell.angle_beta   90.00
_cell.angle_gamma   90.00
#
_symmetry.space_group_name_H-M   'P 1'
#
loop_
_entity.id
_entity.type
_entity.pdbx_description
1 polymer ?
#
loop_
_entity_poly.entity_id
_entity_poly.type
_entity_poly.pdbx_seq_one_letter_code
_entity_poly.pdbx_strand_id
1 'polypeptide(L)'
;LQKNTDFKDLIYQAIKSPNNNVCEQIKQKWNVLVDKNNPLLVHRFIAACTNAVSSMVNEEQFDKVCQWLINEKIIEKIEGDTWFNKNECLMNLFENELSNNYTSSQYDVFWRNMFPWIIFDNMANKFHMKKNIVKYGPPGTGKTFQAKAISNIQFNIWKDFYAENSTAFLFENHVETVQFHQSYTYEDFIEGLRPKLDTSGKAQLSLQNGIFKDFCKKAGRWELMLHHIDPDRKMGGSEKTKSWVNTTINDLTDFLGDKQEEYEKLKNNVDWVHIFNYPNKKAKILDLIPPYFFIVDEINRADLSRVFGELMYCLEYRGIDGSIKTQYSNLNTKETALLTIENTNTQKNEYRFFIPNNVYIIGTMNTIDRSVESFDFALRRRFSWEEVLPNTDLLKDHLKNKYKDWVDLADRFDELNKAISNEKQLLGPDYQIGHAYFWDLPDNTIRKLTVNQIATQLWQDRIMPLLQEYLRGTGREKDILGRFEKIMIQ
;
A
#
# COMPACT_ATOMS: atom_id res chain seq x y z
N LEU A 1 4.46 -46.60 -9.48
CA LEU A 1 3.61 -46.30 -8.31
C LEU A 1 2.46 -47.33 -8.15
N GLN A 2 1.69 -47.61 -9.18
CA GLN A 2 0.51 -48.54 -9.10
C GLN A 2 0.82 -49.97 -8.72
N LYS A 3 2.07 -50.44 -8.94
CA LYS A 3 2.49 -51.85 -8.67
C LYS A 3 3.22 -52.02 -7.33
N ASN A 4 3.46 -50.93 -6.57
CA ASN A 4 4.19 -50.99 -5.29
C ASN A 4 3.20 -51.05 -4.13
N THR A 5 3.08 -52.24 -3.52
CA THR A 5 2.15 -52.52 -2.39
C THR A 5 2.45 -51.62 -1.18
N ASP A 6 3.71 -51.52 -0.82
CA ASP A 6 4.14 -50.71 0.35
C ASP A 6 3.82 -49.22 0.17
N PHE A 7 3.86 -48.70 -1.07
CA PHE A 7 3.51 -47.30 -1.33
C PHE A 7 1.98 -47.09 -1.24
N LYS A 8 1.19 -48.08 -1.64
CA LYS A 8 -0.28 -48.05 -1.45
C LYS A 8 -0.67 -48.05 0.03
N ASP A 9 0.04 -48.82 0.85
CA ASP A 9 -0.20 -48.85 2.29
C ASP A 9 0.12 -47.51 2.96
N LEU A 10 1.20 -46.82 2.51
CA LEU A 10 1.52 -45.50 2.97
C LEU A 10 0.46 -44.44 2.55
N ILE A 11 -0.07 -44.55 1.34
CA ILE A 11 -1.18 -43.68 0.89
C ILE A 11 -2.41 -43.93 1.77
N TYR A 12 -2.75 -45.17 2.02
CA TYR A 12 -3.87 -45.53 2.88
C TYR A 12 -3.70 -44.98 4.30
N GLN A 13 -2.49 -45.06 4.85
CA GLN A 13 -2.15 -44.47 6.16
C GLN A 13 -2.27 -42.91 6.13
N ALA A 14 -1.78 -42.27 5.07
CA ALA A 14 -1.91 -40.83 4.93
C ALA A 14 -3.36 -40.33 4.87
N ILE A 15 -4.26 -41.17 4.32
CA ILE A 15 -5.70 -40.87 4.29
C ILE A 15 -6.35 -41.12 5.66
N LYS A 16 -6.00 -42.21 6.31
CA LYS A 16 -6.66 -42.69 7.55
C LYS A 16 -6.13 -42.01 8.82
N SER A 17 -4.82 -41.82 8.90
CA SER A 17 -4.11 -41.34 10.10
C SER A 17 -2.89 -40.51 9.66
N PRO A 18 -3.12 -39.36 9.05
CA PRO A 18 -2.05 -38.48 8.55
C PRO A 18 -1.14 -38.04 9.70
N ASN A 19 0.16 -38.17 9.52
CA ASN A 19 1.16 -37.64 10.44
C ASN A 19 2.49 -37.42 9.71
N ASN A 20 3.39 -36.67 10.32
CA ASN A 20 4.68 -36.29 9.71
C ASN A 20 5.51 -37.53 9.32
N ASN A 21 5.52 -38.60 10.14
CA ASN A 21 6.30 -39.80 9.85
C ASN A 21 5.84 -40.49 8.57
N VAL A 22 4.54 -40.62 8.37
CA VAL A 22 3.95 -41.20 7.14
C VAL A 22 4.30 -40.32 5.93
N CYS A 23 4.26 -39.01 6.09
CA CYS A 23 4.61 -38.06 5.03
C CYS A 23 6.10 -38.11 4.63
N GLU A 24 7.01 -38.23 5.60
CA GLU A 24 8.44 -38.39 5.33
C GLU A 24 8.72 -39.77 4.67
N GLN A 25 8.04 -40.85 5.05
CA GLN A 25 8.15 -42.12 4.36
C GLN A 25 7.66 -42.06 2.92
N ILE A 26 6.56 -41.35 2.66
CA ILE A 26 6.06 -41.11 1.31
C ILE A 26 7.11 -40.35 0.51
N LYS A 27 7.69 -39.29 1.06
CA LYS A 27 8.74 -38.47 0.44
C LYS A 27 9.98 -39.30 0.07
N GLN A 28 10.47 -40.13 1.01
CA GLN A 28 11.61 -41.01 0.76
C GLN A 28 11.32 -41.99 -0.36
N LYS A 29 10.17 -42.72 -0.33
CA LYS A 29 9.78 -43.67 -1.37
C LYS A 29 9.48 -42.97 -2.70
N TRP A 30 8.92 -41.78 -2.71
CA TRP A 30 8.68 -40.97 -3.91
C TRP A 30 9.99 -40.71 -4.63
N ASN A 31 11.00 -40.22 -3.91
CA ASN A 31 12.30 -39.87 -4.50
C ASN A 31 12.99 -41.10 -5.14
N VAL A 32 12.83 -42.28 -4.56
CA VAL A 32 13.34 -43.55 -5.11
C VAL A 32 12.56 -43.97 -6.37
N LEU A 33 11.22 -43.82 -6.37
CA LEU A 33 10.36 -44.35 -7.43
C LEU A 33 10.31 -43.41 -8.66
N VAL A 34 10.55 -42.12 -8.49
CA VAL A 34 10.40 -41.07 -9.54
C VAL A 34 11.76 -40.55 -9.99
N ASP A 35 12.85 -40.93 -9.30
CA ASP A 35 14.22 -40.49 -9.56
C ASP A 35 14.39 -38.94 -9.72
N LYS A 36 13.57 -38.20 -8.99
CA LYS A 36 13.60 -36.73 -8.93
C LYS A 36 13.20 -36.26 -7.55
N ASN A 37 14.11 -35.53 -6.90
CA ASN A 37 13.80 -34.81 -5.69
C ASN A 37 12.99 -33.54 -6.04
N ASN A 38 11.68 -33.61 -5.95
CA ASN A 38 10.77 -32.49 -6.16
C ASN A 38 9.80 -32.36 -4.99
N PRO A 39 10.18 -31.59 -3.96
CA PRO A 39 9.34 -31.42 -2.76
C PRO A 39 7.93 -30.93 -3.09
N LEU A 40 7.78 -30.04 -4.05
CA LEU A 40 6.50 -29.47 -4.45
C LEU A 40 5.50 -30.55 -4.94
N LEU A 41 5.97 -31.52 -5.72
CA LEU A 41 5.13 -32.62 -6.20
C LEU A 41 4.75 -33.58 -5.07
N VAL A 42 5.67 -33.83 -4.14
CA VAL A 42 5.41 -34.65 -2.95
C VAL A 42 4.37 -33.97 -2.04
N HIS A 43 4.52 -32.68 -1.77
CA HIS A 43 3.56 -31.93 -0.97
C HIS A 43 2.18 -31.87 -1.63
N ARG A 44 2.10 -31.70 -2.96
CA ARG A 44 0.83 -31.80 -3.71
C ARG A 44 0.16 -33.16 -3.55
N PHE A 45 0.96 -34.21 -3.63
CA PHE A 45 0.45 -35.55 -3.47
C PHE A 45 -0.08 -35.80 -2.05
N ILE A 46 0.65 -35.38 -1.02
CA ILE A 46 0.23 -35.46 0.37
C ILE A 46 -1.05 -34.64 0.60
N ALA A 47 -1.10 -33.41 0.15
CA ALA A 47 -2.27 -32.56 0.28
C ALA A 47 -3.51 -33.13 -0.44
N ALA A 48 -3.33 -33.91 -1.50
CA ALA A 48 -4.42 -34.63 -2.17
C ALA A 48 -4.89 -35.86 -1.40
N CYS A 49 -4.07 -36.40 -0.48
CA CYS A 49 -4.40 -37.57 0.31
C CYS A 49 -5.10 -37.27 1.64
N THR A 50 -4.94 -36.06 2.17
CA THR A 50 -5.44 -35.70 3.50
C THR A 50 -5.91 -34.27 3.62
N ASN A 51 -6.88 -34.05 4.52
CA ASN A 51 -7.34 -32.71 4.92
C ASN A 51 -6.61 -32.17 6.16
N ALA A 52 -5.61 -32.86 6.67
CA ALA A 52 -4.80 -32.40 7.80
C ALA A 52 -3.88 -31.22 7.44
N VAL A 53 -3.62 -31.02 6.15
CA VAL A 53 -2.82 -29.93 5.61
C VAL A 53 -3.59 -29.15 4.57
N SER A 54 -3.22 -27.88 4.38
CA SER A 54 -3.82 -27.03 3.35
C SER A 54 -3.35 -27.43 1.94
N SER A 55 -4.03 -26.88 0.95
CA SER A 55 -3.64 -27.02 -0.46
C SER A 55 -2.41 -26.17 -0.83
N MET A 56 -1.86 -25.37 0.10
CA MET A 56 -0.66 -24.58 -0.11
C MET A 56 0.60 -25.44 0.06
N VAL A 57 1.09 -25.94 -1.05
CA VAL A 57 2.17 -26.95 -1.13
C VAL A 57 3.56 -26.36 -1.29
N ASN A 58 3.67 -25.07 -1.62
CA ASN A 58 4.94 -24.36 -1.67
C ASN A 58 5.29 -23.90 -0.25
N GLU A 59 6.37 -24.47 0.30
CA GLU A 59 6.79 -24.24 1.68
C GLU A 59 7.17 -22.79 1.94
N GLU A 60 7.87 -22.15 1.01
CA GLU A 60 8.27 -20.75 1.13
C GLU A 60 7.05 -19.81 1.18
N GLN A 61 6.05 -20.05 0.31
CA GLN A 61 4.82 -19.26 0.30
C GLN A 61 3.99 -19.51 1.56
N PHE A 62 3.99 -20.75 2.03
CA PHE A 62 3.32 -21.13 3.26
C PHE A 62 3.96 -20.46 4.48
N ASP A 63 5.29 -20.46 4.59
CA ASP A 63 6.02 -19.79 5.66
C ASP A 63 5.76 -18.27 5.66
N LYS A 64 5.65 -17.63 4.49
CA LYS A 64 5.25 -16.22 4.38
C LYS A 64 3.85 -15.95 4.95
N VAL A 65 2.88 -16.83 4.71
CA VAL A 65 1.54 -16.72 5.31
C VAL A 65 1.62 -16.86 6.82
N CYS A 66 2.35 -17.84 7.33
CA CYS A 66 2.54 -18.05 8.76
C CYS A 66 3.17 -16.82 9.43
N GLN A 67 4.24 -16.30 8.85
CA GLN A 67 4.92 -15.11 9.38
C GLN A 67 4.03 -13.88 9.36
N TRP A 68 3.24 -13.69 8.30
CA TRP A 68 2.27 -12.60 8.23
C TRP A 68 1.22 -12.69 9.33
N LEU A 69 0.64 -13.88 9.57
CA LEU A 69 -0.34 -14.10 10.64
C LEU A 69 0.23 -13.80 12.02
N ILE A 70 1.50 -14.13 12.26
CA ILE A 70 2.21 -13.81 13.52
C ILE A 70 2.45 -12.29 13.63
N ASN A 71 2.92 -11.65 12.58
CA ASN A 71 3.21 -10.22 12.55
C ASN A 71 1.95 -9.36 12.76
N GLU A 72 0.81 -9.79 12.19
CA GLU A 72 -0.50 -9.15 12.39
C GLU A 72 -1.15 -9.53 13.75
N LYS A 73 -0.45 -10.35 14.56
CA LYS A 73 -0.93 -10.82 15.87
C LYS A 73 -2.26 -11.59 15.79
N ILE A 74 -2.54 -12.22 14.67
CA ILE A 74 -3.72 -13.08 14.47
C ILE A 74 -3.48 -14.41 15.17
N ILE A 75 -2.24 -14.91 15.13
CA ILE A 75 -1.78 -16.09 15.87
C ILE A 75 -0.50 -15.73 16.63
N GLU A 76 -0.25 -16.42 17.76
CA GLU A 76 0.95 -16.16 18.56
C GLU A 76 2.20 -16.82 17.95
N LYS A 77 2.08 -18.07 17.49
CA LYS A 77 3.17 -18.86 16.91
C LYS A 77 2.64 -20.00 16.06
N ILE A 78 3.50 -20.56 15.21
CA ILE A 78 3.28 -21.83 14.50
C ILE A 78 4.31 -22.82 15.03
N GLU A 79 3.87 -23.99 15.44
CA GLU A 79 4.73 -25.06 15.94
C GLU A 79 5.04 -26.07 14.83
N GLY A 80 6.28 -26.60 14.84
CA GLY A 80 6.75 -27.64 13.93
C GLY A 80 7.97 -27.24 13.10
N ASP A 81 8.79 -28.24 12.76
CA ASP A 81 10.05 -28.07 12.02
C ASP A 81 9.91 -28.46 10.54
N THR A 82 8.80 -29.08 10.16
CA THR A 82 8.56 -29.54 8.79
C THR A 82 7.35 -28.83 8.20
N TRP A 83 7.28 -28.75 6.85
CA TRP A 83 6.11 -28.23 6.16
C TRP A 83 4.81 -28.89 6.63
N PHE A 84 4.82 -30.22 6.86
CA PHE A 84 3.63 -30.94 7.31
C PHE A 84 3.20 -30.47 8.70
N ASN A 85 4.11 -30.48 9.69
CA ASN A 85 3.79 -30.13 11.07
C ASN A 85 3.30 -28.67 11.20
N LYS A 86 3.98 -27.73 10.54
CA LYS A 86 3.56 -26.32 10.50
C LYS A 86 2.17 -26.17 9.89
N ASN A 87 1.90 -26.90 8.80
CA ASN A 87 0.64 -26.84 8.09
C ASN A 87 -0.50 -27.47 8.90
N GLU A 88 -0.26 -28.62 9.52
CA GLU A 88 -1.20 -29.27 10.45
C GLU A 88 -1.51 -28.35 11.65
N CYS A 89 -0.50 -27.70 12.22
CA CYS A 89 -0.67 -26.73 13.30
C CYS A 89 -1.59 -25.58 12.86
N LEU A 90 -1.34 -24.98 11.71
CA LEU A 90 -2.16 -23.88 11.18
C LEU A 90 -3.60 -24.33 10.90
N MET A 91 -3.79 -25.53 10.33
CA MET A 91 -5.13 -26.07 10.06
C MET A 91 -5.92 -26.32 11.35
N ASN A 92 -5.25 -26.79 12.40
CA ASN A 92 -5.87 -26.99 13.71
C ASN A 92 -6.24 -25.64 14.39
N LEU A 93 -5.41 -24.62 14.26
CA LEU A 93 -5.75 -23.29 14.74
C LEU A 93 -6.99 -22.74 14.03
N PHE A 94 -7.06 -22.86 12.71
CA PHE A 94 -8.24 -22.43 11.96
C PHE A 94 -9.49 -23.22 12.31
N GLU A 95 -9.36 -24.53 12.56
CA GLU A 95 -10.50 -25.36 12.96
C GLU A 95 -11.04 -24.94 14.33
N ASN A 96 -10.16 -24.67 15.28
CA ASN A 96 -10.57 -24.24 16.63
C ASN A 96 -11.25 -22.87 16.62
N GLU A 97 -10.75 -21.92 15.85
CA GLU A 97 -11.34 -20.57 15.74
C GLU A 97 -12.65 -20.56 14.93
N LEU A 98 -12.73 -21.36 13.88
CA LEU A 98 -13.90 -21.41 12.99
C LEU A 98 -14.99 -22.35 13.50
N SER A 99 -14.67 -23.35 14.32
CA SER A 99 -15.65 -24.34 14.83
C SER A 99 -16.77 -23.75 15.66
N ASN A 100 -16.55 -22.59 16.27
CA ASN A 100 -17.56 -21.88 17.05
C ASN A 100 -18.62 -21.17 16.17
N ASN A 101 -18.38 -21.02 14.88
CA ASN A 101 -19.20 -20.19 13.98
C ASN A 101 -19.77 -20.95 12.77
N TYR A 102 -19.34 -22.20 12.51
CA TYR A 102 -19.73 -22.94 11.31
C TYR A 102 -20.10 -24.39 11.63
N THR A 103 -21.20 -24.86 11.04
CA THR A 103 -21.54 -26.29 11.05
C THR A 103 -20.67 -27.02 10.02
N SER A 104 -20.05 -28.13 10.42
CA SER A 104 -19.12 -28.89 9.58
C SER A 104 -19.82 -29.49 8.35
N SER A 105 -19.76 -28.79 7.23
CA SER A 105 -20.14 -29.31 5.91
C SER A 105 -18.87 -29.64 5.09
N GLN A 106 -19.00 -30.44 4.03
CA GLN A 106 -17.87 -30.71 3.12
C GLN A 106 -17.31 -29.40 2.48
N TYR A 107 -18.14 -28.37 2.37
CA TYR A 107 -17.74 -27.04 1.90
C TYR A 107 -16.78 -26.35 2.87
N ASP A 108 -16.99 -26.50 4.17
CA ASP A 108 -16.18 -25.85 5.20
C ASP A 108 -14.74 -26.39 5.21
N VAL A 109 -14.59 -27.71 5.00
CA VAL A 109 -13.28 -28.36 4.85
C VAL A 109 -12.54 -27.86 3.61
N PHE A 110 -13.24 -27.66 2.49
CA PHE A 110 -12.65 -27.12 1.27
C PHE A 110 -12.15 -25.70 1.48
N TRP A 111 -12.97 -24.82 2.04
CA TRP A 111 -12.60 -23.45 2.31
C TRP A 111 -11.47 -23.33 3.32
N ARG A 112 -11.48 -24.13 4.38
CA ARG A 112 -10.40 -24.21 5.35
C ARG A 112 -9.06 -24.56 4.67
N ASN A 113 -9.04 -25.56 3.80
CA ASN A 113 -7.84 -25.97 3.09
C ASN A 113 -7.35 -24.93 2.07
N MET A 114 -8.25 -24.11 1.54
CA MET A 114 -7.93 -23.01 0.64
C MET A 114 -7.57 -21.72 1.36
N PHE A 115 -7.85 -21.59 2.67
CA PHE A 115 -7.71 -20.35 3.41
C PHE A 115 -6.29 -19.77 3.39
N PRO A 116 -5.21 -20.55 3.51
CA PRO A 116 -3.85 -20.01 3.34
C PRO A 116 -3.61 -19.39 1.95
N TRP A 117 -4.21 -19.92 0.90
CA TRP A 117 -4.17 -19.33 -0.43
C TRP A 117 -4.94 -18.02 -0.50
N ILE A 118 -6.10 -17.96 0.14
CA ILE A 118 -6.90 -16.73 0.23
C ILE A 118 -6.14 -15.66 0.99
N ILE A 119 -5.47 -16.02 2.09
CA ILE A 119 -4.58 -15.11 2.82
C ILE A 119 -3.44 -14.66 1.92
N PHE A 120 -2.73 -15.59 1.28
CA PHE A 120 -1.62 -15.29 0.39
C PHE A 120 -2.03 -14.40 -0.78
N ASP A 121 -3.15 -14.70 -1.43
CA ASP A 121 -3.71 -13.87 -2.49
C ASP A 121 -4.16 -12.50 -1.96
N ASN A 122 -4.69 -12.42 -0.75
CA ASN A 122 -5.03 -11.15 -0.11
C ASN A 122 -3.80 -10.38 0.36
N MET A 123 -2.76 -11.06 0.83
CA MET A 123 -1.46 -10.46 1.05
C MET A 123 -0.90 -9.92 -0.26
N ALA A 124 -0.96 -10.69 -1.35
CA ALA A 124 -0.58 -10.27 -2.69
C ALA A 124 -1.52 -9.20 -3.26
N ASN A 125 -2.83 -9.28 -2.98
CA ASN A 125 -3.83 -8.29 -3.39
C ASN A 125 -3.82 -7.02 -2.53
N LYS A 126 -3.23 -7.03 -1.33
CA LYS A 126 -2.80 -5.79 -0.65
C LYS A 126 -1.74 -5.04 -1.48
N PHE A 127 -1.04 -5.71 -2.41
CA PHE A 127 -0.24 -5.05 -3.45
C PHE A 127 -1.09 -4.37 -4.53
N HIS A 128 -2.37 -4.66 -4.66
CA HIS A 128 -3.29 -3.97 -5.56
C HIS A 128 -4.03 -2.81 -4.89
N MET A 129 -3.33 -2.07 -4.04
CA MET A 129 -3.78 -0.75 -3.65
C MET A 129 -4.12 0.03 -4.92
N LYS A 130 -5.31 0.63 -4.97
CA LYS A 130 -5.67 1.48 -6.11
C LYS A 130 -4.60 2.54 -6.30
N LYS A 131 -4.20 2.77 -7.55
CA LYS A 131 -3.07 3.65 -7.86
C LYS A 131 -3.33 5.12 -7.51
N ASN A 132 -4.61 5.53 -7.51
CA ASN A 132 -5.04 6.87 -7.15
C ASN A 132 -6.11 6.78 -6.07
N ILE A 133 -5.86 7.35 -4.90
CA ILE A 133 -6.76 7.33 -3.75
C ILE A 133 -6.93 8.75 -3.23
N VAL A 134 -8.13 9.11 -2.83
CA VAL A 134 -8.41 10.30 -2.02
C VAL A 134 -9.02 9.86 -0.70
N LYS A 135 -8.33 10.15 0.40
CA LYS A 135 -8.86 10.02 1.76
C LYS A 135 -9.56 11.32 2.15
N TYR A 136 -10.87 11.25 2.35
CA TYR A 136 -11.69 12.42 2.66
C TYR A 136 -12.46 12.24 3.97
N GLY A 137 -12.92 13.33 4.56
CA GLY A 137 -13.72 13.30 5.78
C GLY A 137 -13.46 14.49 6.70
N PRO A 138 -14.03 14.49 7.92
CA PRO A 138 -13.89 15.56 8.89
C PRO A 138 -12.43 15.85 9.25
N PRO A 139 -12.10 17.08 9.69
CA PRO A 139 -10.75 17.42 10.11
C PRO A 139 -10.33 16.68 11.38
N GLY A 140 -9.04 16.38 11.50
CA GLY A 140 -8.49 15.70 12.67
C GLY A 140 -8.79 14.19 12.76
N THR A 141 -9.24 13.56 11.66
CA THR A 141 -9.46 12.10 11.59
C THR A 141 -8.20 11.30 11.23
N GLY A 142 -7.04 11.95 11.13
CA GLY A 142 -5.76 11.28 10.86
C GLY A 142 -5.54 10.89 9.40
N LYS A 143 -6.20 11.50 8.43
CA LYS A 143 -6.09 11.19 6.99
C LYS A 143 -4.65 11.15 6.48
N THR A 144 -3.87 12.20 6.73
CA THR A 144 -2.46 12.29 6.30
C THR A 144 -1.58 11.26 7.01
N PHE A 145 -1.84 11.01 8.29
CA PHE A 145 -1.17 9.95 9.04
C PHE A 145 -1.47 8.57 8.42
N GLN A 146 -2.74 8.28 8.13
CA GLN A 146 -3.14 7.03 7.49
C GLN A 146 -2.56 6.88 6.08
N ALA A 147 -2.47 7.98 5.30
CA ALA A 147 -1.83 7.95 3.98
C ALA A 147 -0.36 7.52 4.08
N LYS A 148 0.39 8.08 5.02
CA LYS A 148 1.79 7.68 5.29
C LYS A 148 1.90 6.26 5.83
N ALA A 149 1.03 5.88 6.77
CA ALA A 149 1.03 4.55 7.38
C ALA A 149 0.76 3.46 6.34
N ILE A 150 -0.27 3.61 5.50
CA ILE A 150 -0.59 2.64 4.45
C ILE A 150 0.52 2.54 3.39
N SER A 151 1.15 3.67 3.05
CA SER A 151 2.29 3.70 2.14
C SER A 151 3.47 2.91 2.71
N ASN A 152 3.79 3.10 3.99
CA ASN A 152 4.86 2.38 4.67
C ASN A 152 4.57 0.88 4.78
N ILE A 153 3.33 0.50 5.11
CA ILE A 153 2.90 -0.90 5.15
C ILE A 153 3.07 -1.54 3.76
N GLN A 154 2.58 -0.88 2.70
CA GLN A 154 2.70 -1.40 1.34
C GLN A 154 4.16 -1.54 0.88
N PHE A 155 5.00 -0.56 1.23
CA PHE A 155 6.42 -0.62 0.95
C PHE A 155 7.11 -1.80 1.67
N ASN A 156 6.84 -1.97 2.97
CA ASN A 156 7.41 -3.07 3.75
C ASN A 156 6.93 -4.43 3.24
N ILE A 157 5.64 -4.58 2.90
CA ILE A 157 5.13 -5.80 2.27
C ILE A 157 5.91 -6.10 0.98
N TRP A 158 6.11 -5.10 0.10
CA TRP A 158 6.91 -5.29 -1.11
C TRP A 158 8.36 -5.68 -0.76
N LYS A 159 8.98 -4.97 0.18
CA LYS A 159 10.36 -5.22 0.62
C LYS A 159 10.54 -6.62 1.18
N ASP A 160 9.64 -7.07 2.06
CA ASP A 160 9.70 -8.41 2.67
C ASP A 160 9.55 -9.52 1.63
N PHE A 161 8.74 -9.29 0.57
CA PHE A 161 8.55 -10.27 -0.49
C PHE A 161 9.69 -10.34 -1.50
N TYR A 162 10.28 -9.18 -1.87
CA TYR A 162 11.17 -9.10 -3.03
C TYR A 162 12.57 -8.61 -2.69
N ALA A 163 12.78 -8.04 -1.51
CA ALA A 163 14.04 -7.43 -1.11
C ALA A 163 14.34 -7.60 0.39
N GLU A 164 13.92 -8.70 1.00
CA GLU A 164 13.92 -8.96 2.46
C GLU A 164 15.26 -8.65 3.14
N ASN A 165 16.39 -9.02 2.54
CA ASN A 165 17.71 -8.81 3.09
C ASN A 165 18.39 -7.51 2.60
N SER A 166 17.69 -6.66 1.86
CA SER A 166 18.27 -5.45 1.29
C SER A 166 18.21 -4.27 2.26
N THR A 167 19.37 -3.71 2.59
CA THR A 167 19.50 -2.45 3.33
C THR A 167 19.41 -1.22 2.42
N ALA A 168 19.35 -1.42 1.08
CA ALA A 168 19.33 -0.34 0.10
C ALA A 168 17.97 0.36 -0.02
N PHE A 169 16.89 -0.35 0.32
CA PHE A 169 15.53 0.19 0.20
C PHE A 169 15.08 0.78 1.53
N LEU A 170 15.07 2.11 1.59
CA LEU A 170 14.53 2.88 2.70
C LEU A 170 13.21 3.53 2.26
N PHE A 171 12.17 3.45 3.09
CA PHE A 171 10.85 4.00 2.77
C PHE A 171 10.92 5.50 2.42
N GLU A 172 11.74 6.25 3.12
CA GLU A 172 11.94 7.69 2.94
C GLU A 172 12.37 8.05 1.51
N ASN A 173 13.05 7.14 0.82
CA ASN A 173 13.44 7.31 -0.58
C ASN A 173 12.31 7.01 -1.58
N HIS A 174 11.21 6.43 -1.12
CA HIS A 174 10.08 5.99 -1.93
C HIS A 174 8.79 6.77 -1.67
N VAL A 175 8.84 7.75 -0.80
CA VAL A 175 7.71 8.62 -0.48
C VAL A 175 8.06 10.08 -0.70
N GLU A 176 7.13 10.84 -1.28
CA GLU A 176 7.17 12.29 -1.39
C GLU A 176 5.85 12.85 -0.87
N THR A 177 5.90 13.94 -0.09
CA THR A 177 4.70 14.57 0.45
C THR A 177 4.70 16.03 0.10
N VAL A 178 3.62 16.49 -0.53
CA VAL A 178 3.41 17.90 -0.87
C VAL A 178 2.08 18.35 -0.29
N GLN A 179 1.97 19.63 0.03
CA GLN A 179 0.71 20.26 0.42
C GLN A 179 0.26 21.21 -0.68
N PHE A 180 -0.97 21.02 -1.17
CA PHE A 180 -1.53 21.93 -2.14
C PHE A 180 -2.08 23.20 -1.47
N HIS A 181 -2.02 24.30 -2.20
CA HIS A 181 -2.56 25.62 -1.84
C HIS A 181 -3.12 26.31 -3.08
N GLN A 182 -3.89 27.37 -2.91
CA GLN A 182 -4.61 28.05 -4.01
C GLN A 182 -3.71 28.55 -5.15
N SER A 183 -2.45 28.86 -4.87
CA SER A 183 -1.48 29.31 -5.87
C SER A 183 -0.62 28.19 -6.46
N TYR A 184 -0.94 26.92 -6.20
CA TYR A 184 -0.18 25.78 -6.72
C TYR A 184 -0.48 25.59 -8.21
N THR A 185 0.55 25.49 -9.05
CA THR A 185 0.41 25.53 -10.51
C THR A 185 0.95 24.28 -11.20
N TYR A 186 0.68 24.16 -12.49
CA TYR A 186 1.27 23.14 -13.36
C TYR A 186 2.80 23.21 -13.35
N GLU A 187 3.35 24.43 -13.35
CA GLU A 187 4.79 24.67 -13.38
C GLU A 187 5.47 24.18 -12.08
N ASP A 188 4.78 24.24 -10.95
CA ASP A 188 5.29 23.71 -9.68
C ASP A 188 5.24 22.21 -9.63
N PHE A 189 4.24 21.60 -10.30
CA PHE A 189 3.95 20.20 -10.24
C PHE A 189 4.68 19.40 -11.32
N ILE A 190 4.62 19.86 -12.57
CA ILE A 190 5.10 19.13 -13.74
C ILE A 190 6.40 19.72 -14.27
N GLU A 191 6.34 20.89 -14.87
CA GLU A 191 7.50 21.56 -15.46
C GLU A 191 7.17 23.01 -15.84
N GLY A 192 8.15 23.89 -15.74
CA GLY A 192 7.97 25.30 -16.08
C GLY A 192 9.26 26.01 -16.39
N LEU A 193 9.14 27.14 -17.06
CA LEU A 193 10.28 28.05 -17.32
C LEU A 193 10.61 28.83 -16.06
N ARG A 194 11.82 28.65 -15.54
CA ARG A 194 12.31 29.37 -14.35
C ARG A 194 13.65 30.07 -14.63
N PRO A 195 13.90 31.22 -14.01
CA PRO A 195 15.18 31.90 -14.13
C PRO A 195 16.29 31.05 -13.48
N LYS A 196 17.35 30.83 -14.23
CA LYS A 196 18.59 30.18 -13.75
C LYS A 196 19.76 31.13 -14.09
N LEU A 197 20.68 31.28 -13.16
CA LEU A 197 21.92 31.97 -13.42
C LEU A 197 22.84 31.08 -14.25
N ASP A 198 23.36 31.58 -15.36
CA ASP A 198 24.41 30.91 -16.12
C ASP A 198 25.76 31.03 -15.40
N THR A 199 26.79 30.37 -15.94
CA THR A 199 28.16 30.42 -15.39
C THR A 199 28.77 31.83 -15.36
N SER A 200 28.18 32.79 -16.08
CA SER A 200 28.58 34.19 -16.11
C SER A 200 27.77 35.08 -15.16
N GLY A 201 26.82 34.53 -14.42
CA GLY A 201 25.94 35.27 -13.51
C GLY A 201 24.75 35.97 -14.19
N LYS A 202 24.48 35.72 -15.48
CA LYS A 202 23.31 36.26 -16.18
C LYS A 202 22.10 35.35 -15.98
N ALA A 203 20.94 35.98 -15.73
CA ALA A 203 19.69 35.25 -15.65
C ALA A 203 19.24 34.77 -17.04
N GLN A 204 19.06 33.47 -17.20
CA GLN A 204 18.51 32.82 -18.38
C GLN A 204 17.30 31.98 -17.98
N LEU A 205 16.25 32.00 -18.81
CA LEU A 205 15.12 31.11 -18.62
C LEU A 205 15.48 29.68 -19.04
N SER A 206 15.30 28.75 -18.15
CA SER A 206 15.49 27.31 -18.45
C SER A 206 14.28 26.53 -18.01
N LEU A 207 13.95 25.46 -18.76
CA LEU A 207 12.93 24.51 -18.34
C LEU A 207 13.44 23.74 -17.12
N GLN A 208 12.64 23.75 -16.06
CA GLN A 208 12.89 22.96 -14.86
C GLN A 208 11.72 22.03 -14.59
N ASN A 209 12.03 20.82 -14.12
CA ASN A 209 11.02 19.89 -13.69
C ASN A 209 10.35 20.38 -12.40
N GLY A 210 9.04 20.15 -12.31
CA GLY A 210 8.30 20.25 -11.07
C GLY A 210 8.47 18.97 -10.22
N ILE A 211 8.00 19.06 -8.98
CA ILE A 211 8.22 18.01 -7.97
C ILE A 211 7.68 16.64 -8.39
N PHE A 212 6.49 16.60 -9.00
CA PHE A 212 5.86 15.34 -9.42
C PHE A 212 6.58 14.73 -10.62
N LYS A 213 7.05 15.56 -11.57
CA LYS A 213 7.82 15.05 -12.72
C LYS A 213 9.15 14.45 -12.27
N ASP A 214 9.88 15.09 -11.35
CA ASP A 214 11.13 14.55 -10.82
C ASP A 214 10.88 13.25 -10.02
N PHE A 215 9.78 13.20 -9.26
CA PHE A 215 9.37 11.98 -8.57
C PHE A 215 9.05 10.84 -9.56
N CYS A 216 8.25 11.11 -10.61
CA CYS A 216 7.97 10.14 -11.66
C CYS A 216 9.24 9.70 -12.40
N LYS A 217 10.20 10.61 -12.58
CA LYS A 217 11.49 10.30 -13.20
C LYS A 217 12.31 9.35 -12.33
N LYS A 218 12.31 9.54 -11.01
CA LYS A 218 12.95 8.64 -10.06
C LYS A 218 12.29 7.25 -10.06
N ALA A 219 10.95 7.18 -9.99
CA ALA A 219 10.19 5.94 -9.97
C ALA A 219 10.21 5.22 -11.34
N GLY A 220 10.13 5.98 -12.42
CA GLY A 220 10.02 5.47 -13.79
C GLY A 220 11.28 4.80 -14.34
N ARG A 221 12.43 5.01 -13.69
CA ARG A 221 13.68 4.32 -14.05
C ARG A 221 13.52 2.81 -14.10
N TRP A 222 12.77 2.25 -13.14
CA TRP A 222 12.49 0.83 -13.07
C TRP A 222 11.68 0.32 -14.26
N GLU A 223 10.66 1.06 -14.67
CA GLU A 223 9.81 0.71 -15.80
C GLU A 223 10.53 0.89 -17.13
N LEU A 224 11.31 1.96 -17.29
CA LEU A 224 12.17 2.19 -18.46
C LEU A 224 13.20 1.10 -18.63
N MET A 225 13.77 0.66 -17.53
CA MET A 225 14.70 -0.45 -17.46
C MET A 225 14.06 -1.74 -17.99
N LEU A 226 12.90 -2.11 -17.45
CA LEU A 226 12.17 -3.30 -17.90
C LEU A 226 11.77 -3.21 -19.38
N HIS A 227 11.42 -2.01 -19.84
CA HIS A 227 11.10 -1.77 -21.24
C HIS A 227 12.32 -1.90 -22.15
N HIS A 228 13.48 -1.41 -21.73
CA HIS A 228 14.74 -1.56 -22.49
C HIS A 228 15.16 -3.02 -22.63
N ILE A 229 14.93 -3.80 -21.58
CA ILE A 229 15.23 -5.21 -21.49
C ILE A 229 14.35 -6.05 -22.42
N ASP A 230 13.05 -5.82 -22.44
CA ASP A 230 12.06 -6.58 -23.22
C ASP A 230 11.04 -5.64 -23.86
N PRO A 231 11.44 -4.89 -24.90
CA PRO A 231 10.57 -3.94 -25.57
C PRO A 231 9.31 -4.60 -26.14
N ASP A 232 9.40 -5.84 -26.57
CA ASP A 232 8.26 -6.59 -27.12
C ASP A 232 7.47 -7.37 -26.08
N ARG A 233 7.96 -7.45 -24.83
CA ARG A 233 7.37 -8.19 -23.72
C ARG A 233 7.07 -9.68 -24.01
N LYS A 234 7.93 -10.30 -24.83
CA LYS A 234 7.78 -11.67 -25.35
C LYS A 234 8.66 -12.70 -24.66
N MET A 235 9.00 -12.49 -23.41
CA MET A 235 9.88 -13.42 -22.69
C MET A 235 9.36 -14.85 -22.65
N GLY A 236 10.17 -15.79 -23.10
CA GLY A 236 9.87 -17.21 -23.13
C GLY A 236 11.10 -18.10 -22.97
N GLY A 237 11.03 -19.10 -22.09
CA GLY A 237 11.95 -20.21 -21.92
C GLY A 237 13.02 -20.05 -20.85
N SER A 238 13.24 -21.09 -20.04
CA SER A 238 14.04 -21.04 -18.80
C SER A 238 15.55 -20.83 -18.98
N GLU A 239 16.16 -21.35 -20.04
CA GLU A 239 17.61 -21.20 -20.25
C GLU A 239 17.99 -19.85 -20.87
N LYS A 240 17.17 -19.39 -21.81
CA LYS A 240 17.33 -18.05 -22.41
C LYS A 240 17.13 -16.96 -21.36
N THR A 241 16.26 -17.20 -20.40
CA THR A 241 15.97 -16.26 -19.30
C THR A 241 17.17 -16.03 -18.38
N LYS A 242 17.94 -17.09 -18.04
CA LYS A 242 19.14 -16.96 -17.19
C LYS A 242 20.27 -16.17 -17.86
N SER A 243 20.59 -16.49 -19.13
CA SER A 243 21.59 -15.77 -19.90
C SER A 243 21.21 -14.30 -20.08
N TRP A 244 19.94 -14.06 -20.34
CA TRP A 244 19.36 -12.76 -20.57
C TRP A 244 19.31 -11.89 -19.29
N VAL A 245 18.90 -12.43 -18.14
CA VAL A 245 18.96 -11.74 -16.84
C VAL A 245 20.40 -11.27 -16.56
N ASN A 246 21.40 -12.13 -16.78
CA ASN A 246 22.81 -11.78 -16.54
C ASN A 246 23.32 -10.68 -17.48
N THR A 247 23.04 -10.78 -18.79
CA THR A 247 23.43 -9.77 -19.79
C THR A 247 22.76 -8.42 -19.48
N THR A 248 21.49 -8.46 -19.21
CA THR A 248 20.67 -7.31 -18.92
C THR A 248 21.09 -6.57 -17.65
N ILE A 249 21.51 -7.31 -16.63
CA ILE A 249 21.99 -6.70 -15.40
C ILE A 249 23.30 -5.92 -15.65
N ASN A 250 24.15 -6.40 -16.55
CA ASN A 250 25.35 -5.66 -16.95
C ASN A 250 25.01 -4.40 -17.75
N ASP A 251 24.05 -4.47 -18.69
CA ASP A 251 23.59 -3.32 -19.46
C ASP A 251 22.90 -2.26 -18.60
N LEU A 252 22.30 -2.67 -17.48
CA LEU A 252 21.64 -1.79 -16.54
C LEU A 252 22.59 -1.01 -15.65
N THR A 253 23.77 -1.54 -15.35
CA THR A 253 24.80 -0.80 -14.63
C THR A 253 25.19 0.48 -15.38
N ASP A 254 25.24 0.43 -16.71
CA ASP A 254 25.52 1.60 -17.53
C ASP A 254 24.34 2.60 -17.59
N PHE A 255 23.10 2.10 -17.45
CA PHE A 255 21.90 2.93 -17.50
C PHE A 255 21.56 3.64 -16.17
N LEU A 256 21.88 3.02 -15.03
CA LEU A 256 21.53 3.52 -13.70
C LEU A 256 22.57 4.49 -13.09
N GLY A 257 23.78 4.60 -13.69
CA GLY A 257 24.83 5.51 -13.24
C GLY A 257 25.17 5.33 -11.75
N ASP A 258 25.20 6.42 -10.99
CA ASP A 258 25.65 6.47 -9.58
C ASP A 258 24.88 5.58 -8.58
N LYS A 259 23.85 4.84 -9.05
CA LYS A 259 23.04 3.93 -8.23
C LYS A 259 23.34 2.45 -8.42
N GLN A 260 24.51 2.16 -8.92
CA GLN A 260 25.01 0.79 -9.16
C GLN A 260 24.90 -0.10 -7.90
N GLU A 261 25.12 0.46 -6.72
CA GLU A 261 25.07 -0.26 -5.44
C GLU A 261 23.65 -0.71 -5.03
N GLU A 262 22.62 0.12 -5.25
CA GLU A 262 21.21 -0.25 -5.03
C GLU A 262 20.78 -1.38 -5.95
N TYR A 263 21.35 -1.42 -7.13
CA TYR A 263 21.04 -2.35 -8.18
C TYR A 263 21.68 -3.73 -7.99
N GLU A 264 22.95 -3.77 -7.62
CA GLU A 264 23.65 -5.03 -7.27
C GLU A 264 22.95 -5.75 -6.10
N LYS A 265 22.38 -4.99 -5.16
CA LYS A 265 21.62 -5.55 -4.04
C LYS A 265 20.28 -6.15 -4.48
N LEU A 266 19.57 -5.54 -5.43
CA LEU A 266 18.37 -6.13 -6.05
C LEU A 266 18.68 -7.40 -6.82
N LYS A 267 19.78 -7.40 -7.60
CA LYS A 267 20.24 -8.52 -8.41
C LYS A 267 20.37 -9.79 -7.58
N ASN A 268 20.93 -9.67 -6.38
CA ASN A 268 21.25 -10.81 -5.53
C ASN A 268 20.08 -11.31 -4.67
N ASN A 269 19.05 -10.46 -4.44
CA ASN A 269 17.98 -10.75 -3.51
C ASN A 269 16.62 -11.05 -4.18
N VAL A 270 16.50 -10.84 -5.51
CA VAL A 270 15.25 -11.11 -6.25
C VAL A 270 15.42 -12.35 -7.11
N ASP A 271 14.53 -13.32 -6.96
CA ASP A 271 14.50 -14.47 -7.87
C ASP A 271 13.87 -14.10 -9.22
N TRP A 272 14.67 -13.44 -10.04
CA TRP A 272 14.28 -13.02 -11.38
C TRP A 272 13.85 -14.20 -12.27
N VAL A 273 14.41 -15.39 -12.05
CA VAL A 273 14.08 -16.59 -12.82
C VAL A 273 12.65 -17.04 -12.53
N HIS A 274 12.27 -17.03 -11.24
CA HIS A 274 10.89 -17.36 -10.84
C HIS A 274 9.87 -16.39 -11.43
N ILE A 275 10.22 -15.14 -11.41
CA ILE A 275 9.43 -14.03 -11.92
C ILE A 275 9.16 -14.14 -13.42
N PHE A 276 10.19 -14.38 -14.21
CA PHE A 276 10.10 -14.48 -15.66
C PHE A 276 9.39 -15.76 -16.15
N ASN A 277 9.32 -16.78 -15.33
CA ASN A 277 8.62 -18.03 -15.64
C ASN A 277 7.12 -18.03 -15.35
N TYR A 278 6.56 -16.93 -14.83
CA TYR A 278 5.15 -16.86 -14.45
C TYR A 278 4.23 -16.69 -15.69
N PRO A 279 3.05 -17.39 -15.73
CA PRO A 279 2.14 -17.35 -16.89
C PRO A 279 1.56 -15.97 -17.22
N ASN A 280 1.36 -15.11 -16.20
CA ASN A 280 0.85 -13.75 -16.39
C ASN A 280 1.97 -12.71 -16.20
N LYS A 281 2.94 -12.75 -17.11
CA LYS A 281 4.22 -12.04 -17.02
C LYS A 281 4.10 -10.53 -16.83
N LYS A 282 3.17 -9.87 -17.55
CA LYS A 282 3.06 -8.41 -17.57
C LYS A 282 2.66 -7.83 -16.20
N ALA A 283 1.66 -8.39 -15.56
CA ALA A 283 1.17 -7.91 -14.28
C ALA A 283 2.22 -8.11 -13.17
N LYS A 284 2.88 -9.26 -13.14
CA LYS A 284 3.82 -9.61 -12.08
C LYS A 284 5.19 -8.96 -12.18
N ILE A 285 5.68 -8.67 -13.37
CA ILE A 285 6.93 -7.91 -13.54
C ILE A 285 6.79 -6.50 -12.97
N LEU A 286 5.62 -5.89 -13.15
CA LEU A 286 5.34 -4.56 -12.57
C LEU A 286 5.18 -4.58 -11.03
N ASP A 287 4.78 -5.72 -10.46
CA ASP A 287 4.67 -5.88 -9.01
C ASP A 287 6.05 -6.02 -8.32
N LEU A 288 7.09 -6.34 -9.09
CA LEU A 288 8.46 -6.51 -8.58
C LEU A 288 9.22 -5.22 -8.41
N ILE A 289 8.89 -4.24 -9.21
CA ILE A 289 9.55 -2.93 -9.08
C ILE A 289 9.06 -2.23 -7.83
N PRO A 290 9.98 -1.56 -7.11
CA PRO A 290 9.63 -0.95 -5.83
C PRO A 290 8.52 0.09 -5.98
N PRO A 291 7.52 0.07 -5.08
CA PRO A 291 6.45 1.05 -5.09
C PRO A 291 6.95 2.43 -4.63
N TYR A 292 6.41 3.47 -5.24
CA TYR A 292 6.65 4.87 -4.90
C TYR A 292 5.34 5.56 -4.57
N PHE A 293 5.30 6.36 -3.51
CA PHE A 293 4.09 6.97 -2.98
C PHE A 293 4.20 8.49 -3.01
N PHE A 294 3.32 9.12 -3.78
CA PHE A 294 3.19 10.58 -3.85
C PHE A 294 1.96 10.99 -3.06
N ILE A 295 2.18 11.63 -1.91
CA ILE A 295 1.12 12.05 -0.99
C ILE A 295 0.85 13.53 -1.22
N VAL A 296 -0.40 13.88 -1.53
CA VAL A 296 -0.86 15.25 -1.72
C VAL A 296 -1.80 15.60 -0.58
N ASP A 297 -1.29 16.37 0.37
CA ASP A 297 -2.11 16.89 1.46
C ASP A 297 -2.94 18.09 0.98
N GLU A 298 -4.20 18.17 1.45
CA GLU A 298 -5.18 19.20 1.03
C GLU A 298 -5.32 19.28 -0.50
N ILE A 299 -5.48 18.11 -1.14
CA ILE A 299 -5.50 17.98 -2.61
C ILE A 299 -6.55 18.88 -3.28
N ASN A 300 -7.63 19.19 -2.58
CA ASN A 300 -8.73 20.01 -3.04
C ASN A 300 -8.45 21.54 -2.94
N ARG A 301 -7.31 21.99 -2.38
CA ARG A 301 -6.99 23.42 -2.26
C ARG A 301 -6.41 24.04 -3.54
N ALA A 302 -6.06 23.21 -4.53
CA ALA A 302 -5.62 23.69 -5.84
C ALA A 302 -6.64 23.28 -6.92
N ASP A 303 -6.67 24.03 -8.02
CA ASP A 303 -7.39 23.62 -9.23
C ASP A 303 -6.67 22.43 -9.87
N LEU A 304 -7.19 21.23 -9.59
CA LEU A 304 -6.57 19.98 -10.01
C LEU A 304 -6.56 19.82 -11.52
N SER A 305 -7.57 20.30 -12.23
CA SER A 305 -7.64 20.22 -13.68
C SER A 305 -6.52 21.06 -14.31
N ARG A 306 -6.21 22.18 -13.70
CA ARG A 306 -5.11 23.05 -14.10
C ARG A 306 -3.74 22.49 -13.69
N VAL A 307 -3.62 21.93 -12.47
CA VAL A 307 -2.35 21.38 -11.96
C VAL A 307 -1.94 20.12 -12.72
N PHE A 308 -2.89 19.22 -13.00
CA PHE A 308 -2.61 18.00 -13.74
C PHE A 308 -2.59 18.20 -15.26
N GLY A 309 -3.39 19.13 -15.77
CA GLY A 309 -3.47 19.40 -17.19
C GLY A 309 -3.67 18.11 -18.02
N GLU A 310 -2.84 17.92 -19.04
CA GLU A 310 -2.85 16.74 -19.92
C GLU A 310 -2.49 15.42 -19.21
N LEU A 311 -1.84 15.50 -18.03
CA LEU A 311 -1.51 14.30 -17.25
C LEU A 311 -2.74 13.58 -16.71
N MET A 312 -3.91 14.20 -16.75
CA MET A 312 -5.17 13.52 -16.44
C MET A 312 -5.35 12.24 -17.26
N TYR A 313 -4.84 12.22 -18.50
CA TYR A 313 -4.79 11.01 -19.31
C TYR A 313 -3.91 9.92 -18.67
N CYS A 314 -2.73 10.28 -18.17
CA CYS A 314 -1.78 9.35 -17.56
C CYS A 314 -2.25 8.80 -16.21
N LEU A 315 -3.21 9.43 -15.53
CA LEU A 315 -3.83 8.86 -14.32
C LEU A 315 -4.59 7.57 -14.62
N GLU A 316 -5.17 7.48 -15.80
CA GLU A 316 -5.95 6.33 -16.27
C GLU A 316 -5.08 5.36 -17.08
N TYR A 317 -4.25 5.90 -17.97
CA TYR A 317 -3.35 5.14 -18.84
C TYR A 317 -1.92 5.29 -18.36
N ARG A 318 -1.52 4.35 -17.48
CA ARG A 318 -0.22 4.36 -16.81
C ARG A 318 0.88 3.71 -17.65
N GLY A 319 2.12 4.07 -17.33
CA GLY A 319 3.30 3.48 -17.92
C GLY A 319 3.67 4.04 -19.28
N ILE A 320 4.70 3.45 -19.87
CA ILE A 320 5.29 3.91 -21.15
C ILE A 320 4.26 3.95 -22.28
N ASP A 321 3.36 2.96 -22.34
CA ASP A 321 2.30 2.89 -23.36
C ASP A 321 1.31 4.06 -23.27
N GLY A 322 1.13 4.64 -22.08
CA GLY A 322 0.29 5.81 -21.83
C GLY A 322 1.05 7.14 -21.89
N SER A 323 2.27 7.14 -22.45
CA SER A 323 3.09 8.34 -22.50
C SER A 323 2.53 9.43 -23.41
N ILE A 324 2.65 10.68 -22.98
CA ILE A 324 2.16 11.87 -23.67
C ILE A 324 3.26 12.90 -23.91
N LYS A 325 3.00 13.85 -24.78
CA LYS A 325 3.78 15.08 -24.89
C LYS A 325 3.23 16.08 -23.88
N THR A 326 4.11 16.64 -23.07
CA THR A 326 3.76 17.73 -22.14
C THR A 326 3.70 19.07 -22.85
N GLN A 327 3.11 20.07 -22.23
CA GLN A 327 3.01 21.44 -22.74
C GLN A 327 4.37 21.99 -23.18
N TYR A 328 5.45 21.70 -22.44
CA TYR A 328 6.81 22.13 -22.74
C TYR A 328 7.69 21.05 -23.37
N SER A 329 7.10 20.01 -23.97
CA SER A 329 7.85 18.87 -24.52
C SER A 329 8.94 19.26 -25.54
N ASN A 330 8.73 20.33 -26.31
CA ASN A 330 9.70 20.86 -27.28
C ASN A 330 10.92 21.54 -26.63
N LEU A 331 10.88 21.86 -25.35
CA LEU A 331 11.96 22.47 -24.57
C LEU A 331 12.70 21.46 -23.69
N ASN A 332 12.18 20.23 -23.61
CA ASN A 332 12.82 19.16 -22.86
C ASN A 332 14.14 18.72 -23.52
N THR A 333 15.03 18.21 -22.70
CA THR A 333 16.31 17.60 -23.04
C THR A 333 16.34 16.16 -22.54
N LYS A 334 17.40 15.41 -22.83
CA LYS A 334 17.59 14.06 -22.26
C LYS A 334 17.63 14.06 -20.73
N GLU A 335 18.12 15.17 -20.15
CA GLU A 335 18.22 15.33 -18.69
C GLU A 335 16.88 15.69 -18.04
N THR A 336 16.03 16.47 -18.71
CA THR A 336 14.74 16.89 -18.14
C THR A 336 13.59 15.94 -18.47
N ALA A 337 13.66 15.23 -19.60
CA ALA A 337 12.62 14.29 -20.01
C ALA A 337 12.56 13.05 -19.11
N LEU A 338 11.38 12.44 -19.03
CA LEU A 338 11.19 11.11 -18.43
C LEU A 338 11.47 10.01 -19.47
N LEU A 339 10.96 10.18 -20.67
CA LEU A 339 11.13 9.24 -21.78
C LEU A 339 11.67 9.99 -23.00
N THR A 340 12.76 9.48 -23.60
CA THR A 340 13.31 9.96 -24.84
C THR A 340 13.11 8.89 -25.91
N ILE A 341 12.43 9.23 -26.99
CA ILE A 341 12.28 8.38 -28.18
C ILE A 341 13.19 8.92 -29.27
N GLU A 342 14.19 8.12 -29.65
CA GLU A 342 15.11 8.47 -30.71
C GLU A 342 14.48 8.16 -32.08
N ASN A 343 14.29 9.17 -32.90
CA ASN A 343 13.80 8.99 -34.27
C ASN A 343 15.01 8.95 -35.24
N THR A 344 15.39 7.75 -35.61
CA THR A 344 16.52 7.52 -36.52
C THR A 344 16.33 8.12 -37.91
N ASN A 345 15.08 8.30 -38.36
CA ASN A 345 14.79 8.86 -39.68
C ASN A 345 14.90 10.37 -39.74
N THR A 346 14.58 11.06 -38.66
CA THR A 346 14.56 12.54 -38.59
C THR A 346 15.73 13.12 -37.81
N GLN A 347 16.54 12.30 -37.12
CA GLN A 347 17.60 12.70 -36.18
C GLN A 347 17.13 13.63 -35.09
N LYS A 348 15.80 13.69 -34.80
CA LYS A 348 15.21 14.48 -33.75
C LYS A 348 14.67 13.57 -32.67
N ASN A 349 15.05 13.86 -31.43
CA ASN A 349 14.48 13.18 -30.25
C ASN A 349 13.07 13.69 -29.98
N GLU A 350 12.18 12.79 -29.62
CA GLU A 350 10.86 13.10 -29.07
C GLU A 350 10.89 12.87 -27.55
N TYR A 351 10.46 13.87 -26.80
CA TYR A 351 10.43 13.82 -25.36
C TYR A 351 9.00 13.64 -24.87
N ARG A 352 8.79 12.63 -24.01
CA ARG A 352 7.48 12.28 -23.47
C ARG A 352 7.51 12.14 -21.96
N PHE A 353 6.33 12.23 -21.38
CA PHE A 353 6.07 11.99 -19.98
C PHE A 353 5.05 10.86 -19.81
N PHE A 354 5.18 10.07 -18.76
CA PHE A 354 4.18 9.10 -18.31
C PHE A 354 4.19 9.02 -16.78
N ILE A 355 3.07 8.60 -16.18
CA ILE A 355 3.06 8.25 -14.78
C ILE A 355 3.41 6.76 -14.66
N PRO A 356 4.54 6.41 -14.00
CA PRO A 356 4.98 5.02 -13.88
C PRO A 356 3.95 4.12 -13.19
N ASN A 357 3.92 2.84 -13.56
CA ASN A 357 3.01 1.86 -12.99
C ASN A 357 3.25 1.60 -11.50
N ASN A 358 4.45 1.83 -10.99
CA ASN A 358 4.81 1.69 -9.58
C ASN A 358 4.58 2.95 -8.74
N VAL A 359 4.01 4.02 -9.31
CA VAL A 359 3.65 5.24 -8.58
C VAL A 359 2.22 5.15 -8.05
N TYR A 360 2.05 5.44 -6.77
CA TYR A 360 0.77 5.57 -6.09
C TYR A 360 0.56 7.03 -5.71
N ILE A 361 -0.63 7.57 -5.99
CA ILE A 361 -0.99 8.94 -5.64
C ILE A 361 -2.07 8.88 -4.57
N ILE A 362 -1.79 9.47 -3.41
CA ILE A 362 -2.72 9.49 -2.28
C ILE A 362 -3.01 10.94 -1.91
N GLY A 363 -4.21 11.40 -2.25
CA GLY A 363 -4.68 12.71 -1.81
C GLY A 363 -5.35 12.64 -0.44
N THR A 364 -5.26 13.71 0.34
CA THR A 364 -6.09 13.92 1.53
C THR A 364 -6.90 15.19 1.38
N MET A 365 -8.13 15.21 1.88
CA MET A 365 -8.96 16.41 1.88
C MET A 365 -9.93 16.47 3.06
N ASN A 366 -10.20 17.67 3.51
CA ASN A 366 -11.26 17.95 4.48
C ASN A 366 -12.57 18.22 3.73
N THR A 367 -13.67 17.58 4.15
CA THR A 367 -14.99 17.72 3.50
C THR A 367 -15.62 19.08 3.71
N ILE A 368 -15.28 19.77 4.78
CA ILE A 368 -15.91 21.03 5.21
C ILE A 368 -15.25 22.31 4.71
N ASP A 369 -14.11 22.22 4.03
CA ASP A 369 -13.42 23.40 3.51
C ASP A 369 -14.25 24.04 2.38
N ARG A 370 -14.98 25.10 2.70
CA ARG A 370 -15.88 25.83 1.78
C ARG A 370 -15.16 26.65 0.69
N SER A 371 -13.86 26.89 0.87
CA SER A 371 -13.04 27.70 -0.04
C SER A 371 -12.44 26.93 -1.20
N VAL A 372 -12.93 25.73 -1.46
CA VAL A 372 -12.27 24.76 -2.32
C VAL A 372 -13.07 24.52 -3.60
N GLU A 373 -12.36 24.43 -4.71
CA GLU A 373 -12.95 24.03 -5.98
C GLU A 373 -13.46 22.59 -5.91
N SER A 374 -14.65 22.35 -6.46
CA SER A 374 -15.20 21.00 -6.55
C SER A 374 -14.36 20.17 -7.49
N PHE A 375 -14.03 18.94 -7.09
CA PHE A 375 -13.45 17.97 -8.02
C PHE A 375 -14.29 17.84 -9.29
N ASP A 376 -13.66 18.10 -10.43
CA ASP A 376 -14.25 17.79 -11.73
C ASP A 376 -14.63 16.29 -11.79
N PHE A 377 -15.79 16.01 -12.39
CA PHE A 377 -16.27 14.64 -12.57
C PHE A 377 -15.25 13.74 -13.30
N ALA A 378 -14.47 14.30 -14.21
CA ALA A 378 -13.44 13.59 -14.93
C ALA A 378 -12.28 13.13 -14.02
N LEU A 379 -11.89 13.95 -13.06
CA LEU A 379 -10.91 13.59 -12.03
C LEU A 379 -11.50 12.63 -11.00
N ARG A 380 -12.74 12.90 -10.57
CA ARG A 380 -13.41 12.10 -9.54
C ARG A 380 -13.44 10.62 -9.89
N ARG A 381 -13.70 10.26 -11.14
CA ARG A 381 -13.73 8.86 -11.61
C ARG A 381 -12.35 8.18 -11.65
N ARG A 382 -11.27 8.96 -11.67
CA ARG A 382 -9.88 8.45 -11.74
C ARG A 382 -9.29 8.16 -10.37
N PHE A 383 -9.95 8.61 -9.31
CA PHE A 383 -9.55 8.36 -7.94
C PHE A 383 -10.54 7.42 -7.25
N SER A 384 -10.04 6.57 -6.36
CA SER A 384 -10.83 5.86 -5.38
C SER A 384 -11.03 6.75 -4.16
N TRP A 385 -12.25 6.83 -3.70
CA TRP A 385 -12.62 7.68 -2.57
C TRP A 385 -12.79 6.84 -1.32
N GLU A 386 -12.03 7.17 -0.29
CA GLU A 386 -12.03 6.49 1.00
C GLU A 386 -12.39 7.47 2.10
N GLU A 387 -13.54 7.26 2.71
CA GLU A 387 -13.99 8.06 3.83
C GLU A 387 -13.22 7.71 5.10
N VAL A 388 -12.78 8.73 5.84
CA VAL A 388 -12.06 8.58 7.10
C VAL A 388 -12.85 9.28 8.19
N LEU A 389 -13.64 8.49 8.90
CA LEU A 389 -14.49 8.96 10.00
C LEU A 389 -13.71 9.04 11.33
N PRO A 390 -14.23 9.82 12.31
CA PRO A 390 -13.75 9.76 13.67
C PRO A 390 -13.80 8.34 14.23
N ASN A 391 -12.76 7.91 14.95
CA ASN A 391 -12.65 6.57 15.47
C ASN A 391 -12.56 6.61 17.01
N THR A 392 -13.66 6.25 17.67
CA THR A 392 -13.78 6.23 19.12
C THR A 392 -12.95 5.12 19.75
N ASP A 393 -12.89 3.94 19.12
CA ASP A 393 -12.13 2.80 19.65
C ASP A 393 -10.63 3.09 19.65
N LEU A 394 -10.13 3.67 18.56
CA LEU A 394 -8.74 4.10 18.45
C LEU A 394 -8.40 5.13 19.52
N LEU A 395 -9.28 6.11 19.75
CA LEU A 395 -9.10 7.10 20.82
C LEU A 395 -9.11 6.44 22.20
N LYS A 396 -10.05 5.54 22.46
CA LYS A 396 -10.17 4.81 23.71
C LYS A 396 -8.92 4.00 24.04
N ASP A 397 -8.37 3.31 23.05
CA ASP A 397 -7.13 2.55 23.21
C ASP A 397 -5.92 3.45 23.43
N HIS A 398 -5.83 4.59 22.74
CA HIS A 398 -4.79 5.58 23.00
C HIS A 398 -4.86 6.13 24.42
N LEU A 399 -6.05 6.52 24.88
CA LEU A 399 -6.26 7.03 26.24
C LEU A 399 -5.95 5.98 27.30
N LYS A 400 -6.38 4.72 27.13
CA LYS A 400 -6.05 3.62 28.05
C LYS A 400 -4.54 3.42 28.19
N ASN A 401 -3.79 3.57 27.11
CA ASN A 401 -2.35 3.33 27.11
C ASN A 401 -1.56 4.51 27.71
N LYS A 402 -1.96 5.74 27.42
CA LYS A 402 -1.19 6.94 27.76
C LYS A 402 -1.80 7.79 28.86
N TYR A 403 -3.13 7.80 28.99
CA TYR A 403 -3.88 8.71 29.87
C TYR A 403 -5.02 7.98 30.59
N LYS A 404 -4.70 6.95 31.38
CA LYS A 404 -5.65 6.02 32.01
C LYS A 404 -6.78 6.69 32.79
N ASP A 405 -6.49 7.82 33.45
CA ASP A 405 -7.45 8.57 34.24
C ASP A 405 -8.49 9.32 33.39
N TRP A 406 -8.33 9.40 32.09
CA TRP A 406 -9.15 10.20 31.19
C TRP A 406 -9.84 9.39 30.08
N VAL A 407 -9.97 8.09 30.27
CA VAL A 407 -10.59 7.17 29.28
C VAL A 407 -12.03 7.57 28.94
N ASP A 408 -12.75 8.14 29.89
CA ASP A 408 -14.14 8.61 29.73
C ASP A 408 -14.29 9.74 28.70
N LEU A 409 -13.17 10.43 28.35
CA LEU A 409 -13.17 11.40 27.24
C LEU A 409 -13.55 10.77 25.90
N ALA A 410 -13.28 9.47 25.70
CA ALA A 410 -13.67 8.80 24.47
C ALA A 410 -15.18 8.63 24.32
N ASP A 411 -15.88 8.40 25.44
CA ASP A 411 -17.34 8.30 25.44
C ASP A 411 -17.98 9.67 25.18
N ARG A 412 -17.44 10.73 25.80
CA ARG A 412 -17.87 12.12 25.52
C ARG A 412 -17.62 12.55 24.09
N PHE A 413 -16.48 12.15 23.52
CA PHE A 413 -16.16 12.36 22.12
C PHE A 413 -17.19 11.70 21.19
N ASP A 414 -17.58 10.46 21.48
CA ASP A 414 -18.58 9.72 20.72
C ASP A 414 -19.96 10.38 20.79
N GLU A 415 -20.40 10.76 22.00
CA GLU A 415 -21.67 11.45 22.21
C GLU A 415 -21.71 12.82 21.52
N LEU A 416 -20.62 13.58 21.58
CA LEU A 416 -20.51 14.86 20.89
C LEU A 416 -20.63 14.68 19.37
N ASN A 417 -19.94 13.73 18.78
CA ASN A 417 -19.99 13.45 17.34
C ASN A 417 -21.36 12.94 16.90
N LYS A 418 -22.06 12.15 17.73
CA LYS A 418 -23.45 11.77 17.50
C LYS A 418 -24.37 12.98 17.51
N ALA A 419 -24.19 13.90 18.47
CA ALA A 419 -24.98 15.13 18.55
C ALA A 419 -24.74 16.05 17.35
N ILE A 420 -23.49 16.19 16.90
CA ILE A 420 -23.14 16.97 15.69
C ILE A 420 -23.80 16.35 14.44
N SER A 421 -23.71 15.03 14.27
CA SER A 421 -24.30 14.33 13.13
C SER A 421 -25.83 14.42 13.09
N ASN A 422 -26.48 14.51 14.25
CA ASN A 422 -27.92 14.62 14.38
C ASN A 422 -28.44 16.05 14.16
N GLU A 423 -27.59 17.06 14.16
CA GLU A 423 -27.96 18.47 13.88
C GLU A 423 -28.08 18.71 12.36
N LYS A 424 -28.90 17.90 11.68
CA LYS A 424 -28.97 17.77 10.21
C LYS A 424 -29.30 19.06 9.44
N GLN A 425 -29.86 20.08 10.12
CA GLN A 425 -30.22 21.34 9.44
C GLN A 425 -29.02 22.29 9.27
N LEU A 426 -28.02 22.20 10.15
CA LEU A 426 -26.92 23.16 10.21
C LEU A 426 -25.54 22.51 10.13
N LEU A 427 -25.44 21.26 10.61
CA LEU A 427 -24.24 20.46 10.61
C LEU A 427 -24.51 19.12 9.90
N GLY A 428 -23.91 18.05 10.35
CA GLY A 428 -24.08 16.71 9.79
C GLY A 428 -22.81 15.87 9.97
N PRO A 429 -22.74 14.68 9.36
CA PRO A 429 -21.59 13.80 9.50
C PRO A 429 -20.24 14.43 9.09
N ASP A 430 -20.25 15.31 8.10
CA ASP A 430 -19.03 15.97 7.60
C ASP A 430 -18.41 16.92 8.63
N TYR A 431 -19.21 17.41 9.59
CA TYR A 431 -18.79 18.35 10.63
C TYR A 431 -18.36 17.67 11.93
N GLN A 432 -18.28 16.35 11.95
CA GLN A 432 -17.75 15.63 13.10
C GLN A 432 -16.34 16.08 13.43
N ILE A 433 -15.94 15.88 14.68
CA ILE A 433 -14.62 16.24 15.18
C ILE A 433 -13.75 14.99 15.17
N GLY A 434 -12.56 15.08 14.57
CA GLY A 434 -11.62 13.97 14.54
C GLY A 434 -10.97 13.71 15.89
N HIS A 435 -10.58 12.46 16.12
CA HIS A 435 -9.93 12.01 17.35
C HIS A 435 -8.57 12.69 17.63
N ALA A 436 -7.93 13.28 16.63
CA ALA A 436 -6.66 14.01 16.82
C ALA A 436 -6.79 15.22 17.74
N TYR A 437 -7.98 15.82 17.87
CA TYR A 437 -8.22 16.89 18.82
C TYR A 437 -8.07 16.45 20.28
N PHE A 438 -8.16 15.14 20.54
CA PHE A 438 -8.05 14.51 21.87
C PHE A 438 -6.73 13.74 22.03
N TRP A 439 -5.83 13.79 21.08
CA TRP A 439 -4.65 12.91 21.03
C TRP A 439 -3.52 13.37 21.95
N ASP A 440 -3.13 14.64 21.84
CA ASP A 440 -2.06 15.22 22.65
C ASP A 440 -2.63 15.99 23.83
N LEU A 441 -2.76 15.29 24.93
CA LEU A 441 -3.22 15.86 26.20
C LEU A 441 -2.01 16.23 27.08
N PRO A 442 -2.17 17.20 28.02
CA PRO A 442 -1.10 17.55 28.94
C PRO A 442 -0.69 16.38 29.83
N ASP A 443 0.56 16.36 30.25
CA ASP A 443 1.06 15.35 31.17
C ASP A 443 0.36 15.49 32.55
N ASN A 444 -0.31 14.40 32.97
CA ASN A 444 -1.05 14.36 34.22
C ASN A 444 -0.19 14.07 35.45
N THR A 445 1.10 13.79 35.30
CA THR A 445 2.00 13.43 36.40
C THR A 445 2.21 14.58 37.39
N ILE A 446 2.14 15.82 36.92
CA ILE A 446 2.43 17.02 37.72
C ILE A 446 1.14 17.66 38.27
N ARG A 447 0.07 17.74 37.50
CA ARG A 447 -1.13 18.54 37.83
C ARG A 447 -2.32 17.75 38.34
N LYS A 448 -2.39 16.43 38.14
CA LYS A 448 -3.53 15.54 38.56
C LYS A 448 -4.89 16.11 38.21
N LEU A 449 -5.10 16.55 36.98
CA LEU A 449 -6.36 17.10 36.51
C LEU A 449 -7.44 16.01 36.49
N THR A 450 -8.65 16.36 36.91
CA THR A 450 -9.80 15.46 36.74
C THR A 450 -10.28 15.43 35.30
N VAL A 451 -11.05 14.39 34.93
CA VAL A 451 -11.67 14.28 33.59
C VAL A 451 -12.44 15.55 33.22
N ASN A 452 -13.20 16.12 34.14
CA ASN A 452 -13.97 17.33 33.87
C ASN A 452 -13.08 18.57 33.64
N GLN A 453 -11.98 18.69 34.36
CA GLN A 453 -11.03 19.79 34.13
C GLN A 453 -10.37 19.72 32.79
N ILE A 454 -9.90 18.52 32.35
CA ILE A 454 -9.30 18.35 31.03
C ILE A 454 -10.35 18.49 29.92
N ALA A 455 -11.59 18.01 30.13
CA ALA A 455 -12.68 18.18 29.18
C ALA A 455 -13.05 19.66 28.99
N THR A 456 -13.08 20.44 30.08
CA THR A 456 -13.31 21.90 30.04
C THR A 456 -12.19 22.59 29.23
N GLN A 457 -10.93 22.23 29.49
CA GLN A 457 -9.81 22.79 28.76
C GLN A 457 -9.87 22.44 27.27
N LEU A 458 -10.12 21.18 26.92
CA LEU A 458 -10.28 20.74 25.51
C LEU A 458 -11.43 21.48 24.81
N TRP A 459 -12.56 21.64 25.53
CA TRP A 459 -13.68 22.39 25.00
C TRP A 459 -13.31 23.82 24.67
N GLN A 460 -12.69 24.53 25.59
CA GLN A 460 -12.37 25.95 25.46
C GLN A 460 -11.26 26.20 24.42
N ASP A 461 -10.21 25.36 24.44
CA ASP A 461 -9.00 25.60 23.65
C ASP A 461 -9.10 25.06 22.21
N ARG A 462 -9.88 23.99 21.98
CA ARG A 462 -9.85 23.28 20.70
C ARG A 462 -11.23 23.09 20.04
N ILE A 463 -12.24 22.69 20.82
CA ILE A 463 -13.51 22.24 20.25
C ILE A 463 -14.48 23.38 20.01
N MET A 464 -14.68 24.24 21.03
CA MET A 464 -15.60 25.37 20.92
C MET A 464 -15.20 26.35 19.79
N PRO A 465 -13.92 26.77 19.63
CA PRO A 465 -13.53 27.64 18.52
C PRO A 465 -13.82 27.05 17.16
N LEU A 466 -13.58 25.74 16.98
CA LEU A 466 -13.87 25.02 15.74
C LEU A 466 -15.38 25.00 15.44
N LEU A 467 -16.21 24.65 16.44
CA LEU A 467 -17.67 24.61 16.29
C LEU A 467 -18.28 26.01 16.10
N GLN A 468 -17.68 27.04 16.68
CA GLN A 468 -18.07 28.44 16.42
C GLN A 468 -17.90 28.79 14.94
N GLU A 469 -16.79 28.39 14.31
CA GLU A 469 -16.57 28.64 12.91
C GLU A 469 -17.58 27.86 12.02
N TYR A 470 -17.90 26.62 12.40
CA TYR A 470 -18.90 25.83 11.68
C TYR A 470 -20.30 26.44 11.73
N LEU A 471 -20.67 26.98 12.87
CA LEU A 471 -22.00 27.55 13.13
C LEU A 471 -22.11 29.03 12.75
N ARG A 472 -21.02 29.65 12.32
CA ARG A 472 -20.95 31.08 12.02
C ARG A 472 -22.02 31.50 11.01
N GLY A 473 -22.80 32.50 11.41
CA GLY A 473 -23.88 33.08 10.58
C GLY A 473 -25.17 32.26 10.56
N THR A 474 -25.29 31.20 11.38
CA THR A 474 -26.52 30.41 11.45
C THR A 474 -27.59 31.02 12.36
N GLY A 475 -27.23 31.99 13.21
CA GLY A 475 -28.11 32.63 14.21
C GLY A 475 -28.48 31.71 15.37
N ARG A 476 -27.97 30.47 15.44
CA ARG A 476 -28.25 29.48 16.49
C ARG A 476 -26.99 29.04 17.25
N GLU A 477 -25.90 29.75 17.08
CA GLU A 477 -24.59 29.40 17.63
C GLU A 477 -24.64 29.14 19.15
N LYS A 478 -25.20 30.08 19.90
CA LYS A 478 -25.24 30.00 21.37
C LYS A 478 -26.03 28.79 21.90
N ASP A 479 -27.17 28.51 21.29
CA ASP A 479 -28.04 27.41 21.70
C ASP A 479 -27.35 26.05 21.44
N ILE A 480 -26.80 25.87 20.24
CA ILE A 480 -26.14 24.63 19.85
C ILE A 480 -24.86 24.40 20.65
N LEU A 481 -24.00 25.43 20.77
CA LEU A 481 -22.77 25.35 21.55
C LEU A 481 -23.07 25.04 23.04
N GLY A 482 -24.10 25.64 23.62
CA GLY A 482 -24.49 25.33 25.02
C GLY A 482 -24.97 23.90 25.22
N ARG A 483 -25.57 23.26 24.20
CA ARG A 483 -25.93 21.83 24.25
C ARG A 483 -24.69 20.93 24.13
N PHE A 484 -23.78 21.25 23.25
CA PHE A 484 -22.56 20.49 23.04
C PHE A 484 -21.57 20.61 24.20
N GLU A 485 -21.50 21.81 24.84
CA GLU A 485 -20.73 22.03 26.06
C GLU A 485 -21.15 21.11 27.19
N LYS A 486 -22.46 20.93 27.38
CA LYS A 486 -22.99 20.02 28.41
C LYS A 486 -22.55 18.59 28.19
N ILE A 487 -22.52 18.11 26.93
CA ILE A 487 -22.05 16.77 26.61
C ILE A 487 -20.55 16.60 26.93
N MET A 488 -19.77 17.66 26.71
CA MET A 488 -18.32 17.59 26.93
C MET A 488 -17.95 17.72 28.41
N ILE A 489 -18.66 18.54 29.21
CA ILE A 489 -18.21 18.92 30.56
C ILE A 489 -18.96 18.17 31.66
N GLN A 490 -20.20 17.77 31.43
CA GLN A 490 -21.02 17.00 32.38
C GLN A 490 -20.87 15.50 32.18
#